data_f5364d638d56d23386631283a024a7ee
#
_entry.id   f5364d638d56d23386631283a024a7ee
#
_cell.length_a   1.000
_cell.length_b   1.000
_cell.length_c   1.000
_cell.angle_alpha   90.00
_cell.angle_beta   90.00
_cell.angle_gamma   90.00
#
_symmetry.space_group_name_H-M   'P 1'
#
loop_
_entity.id
_entity.type
_entity.pdbx_description
1 polymer ?
#
loop_
_entity_poly.entity_id
_entity_poly.type
_entity_poly.pdbx_seq_one_letter_code
_entity_poly.pdbx_strand_id
1 'polypeptide(L)'
;VYKRQMALWVGLALMTVGTFLGAVWANESWGRYWGWDPKETWALITMVVYAVVTHLHLVKRWNSLWLFNLASVIAFASVLMTFFGVNYFLSGMHSYGQNDNVHGIFTYLYIALGVVIVLAVLSYRRWKTKV
;
A
#
# COMPACT_ATOMS: atom_id res chain seq x y z
N VAL A 1 -0.85 19.73 4.71
CA VAL A 1 -0.63 18.94 3.46
C VAL A 1 0.84 18.62 3.30
N TYR A 2 1.72 19.61 3.30
CA TYR A 2 3.15 19.47 3.02
C TYR A 2 3.84 18.37 3.86
N LYS A 3 3.67 18.36 5.19
CA LYS A 3 4.31 17.36 6.07
C LYS A 3 3.88 15.92 5.75
N ARG A 4 2.62 15.71 5.43
CA ARG A 4 2.08 14.37 5.08
C ARG A 4 2.61 13.91 3.72
N GLN A 5 2.65 14.82 2.76
CA GLN A 5 3.19 14.53 1.44
C GLN A 5 4.69 14.22 1.49
N MET A 6 5.46 14.97 2.27
CA MET A 6 6.89 14.68 2.48
C MET A 6 7.12 13.31 3.12
N ALA A 7 6.29 12.92 4.11
CA ALA A 7 6.38 11.58 4.70
C ALA A 7 6.13 10.47 3.67
N LEU A 8 5.15 10.65 2.78
CA LEU A 8 4.89 9.68 1.69
C LEU A 8 6.03 9.64 0.67
N TRP A 9 6.63 10.79 0.33
CA TRP A 9 7.80 10.84 -0.56
C TRP A 9 8.99 10.08 0.02
N VAL A 10 9.28 10.30 1.31
CA VAL A 10 10.35 9.56 2.01
C VAL A 10 10.05 8.06 2.04
N GLY A 11 8.83 7.66 2.38
CA GLY A 11 8.41 6.26 2.38
C GLY A 11 8.53 5.61 0.99
N LEU A 12 8.09 6.31 -0.06
CA LEU A 12 8.19 5.82 -1.43
C LEU A 12 9.65 5.68 -1.88
N ALA A 13 10.51 6.64 -1.54
CA ALA A 13 11.93 6.58 -1.83
C ALA A 13 12.60 5.38 -1.14
N LEU A 14 12.35 5.21 0.16
CA LEU A 14 12.87 4.07 0.93
C LEU A 14 12.37 2.73 0.39
N MET A 15 11.10 2.64 0.02
CA MET A 15 10.53 1.43 -0.59
C MET A 15 11.20 1.12 -1.94
N THR A 16 11.44 2.13 -2.76
CA THR A 16 12.13 1.97 -4.05
C THR A 16 13.55 1.45 -3.84
N VAL A 17 14.33 2.08 -2.95
CA VAL A 17 15.68 1.62 -2.60
C VAL A 17 15.64 0.19 -2.06
N GLY A 18 14.72 -0.12 -1.15
CA GLY A 18 14.56 -1.47 -0.60
C GLY A 18 14.23 -2.51 -1.66
N THR A 19 13.41 -2.17 -2.65
CA THR A 19 13.09 -3.07 -3.77
C THR A 19 14.31 -3.35 -4.65
N PHE A 20 15.13 -2.34 -4.94
CA PHE A 20 16.38 -2.54 -5.68
C PHE A 20 17.41 -3.40 -4.90
N LEU A 21 17.55 -3.14 -3.61
CA LEU A 21 18.42 -3.97 -2.76
C LEU A 21 17.92 -5.42 -2.69
N GLY A 22 16.60 -5.61 -2.60
CA GLY A 22 15.98 -6.93 -2.67
C GLY A 22 16.24 -7.63 -4.01
N ALA A 23 16.23 -6.89 -5.12
CA ALA A 23 16.56 -7.44 -6.44
C ALA A 23 18.01 -7.88 -6.52
N VAL A 24 18.96 -7.13 -5.94
CA VAL A 24 20.37 -7.54 -5.85
C VAL A 24 20.51 -8.84 -5.06
N TRP A 25 19.85 -8.90 -3.90
CA TRP A 25 19.82 -10.11 -3.07
C TRP A 25 19.22 -11.31 -3.82
N ALA A 26 18.13 -11.09 -4.57
CA ALA A 26 17.49 -12.13 -5.38
C ALA A 26 18.42 -12.66 -6.47
N ASN A 27 19.24 -11.80 -7.08
CA ASN A 27 20.24 -12.21 -8.06
C ASN A 27 21.33 -13.11 -7.43
N GLU A 28 21.82 -12.76 -6.25
CA GLU A 28 22.80 -13.58 -5.52
C GLU A 28 22.21 -14.94 -5.08
N SER A 29 20.95 -14.95 -4.66
CA SER A 29 20.30 -16.15 -4.11
C SER A 29 19.72 -17.06 -5.20
N TRP A 30 19.21 -16.50 -6.30
CA TRP A 30 18.43 -17.22 -7.32
C TRP A 30 18.90 -16.96 -8.75
N GLY A 31 19.96 -16.17 -8.94
CA GLY A 31 20.54 -15.87 -10.25
C GLY A 31 19.70 -14.95 -11.14
N ARG A 32 18.76 -14.21 -10.58
CA ARG A 32 17.91 -13.28 -11.32
C ARG A 32 17.49 -12.09 -10.47
N TYR A 33 17.52 -10.88 -11.04
CA TYR A 33 17.12 -9.65 -10.35
C TYR A 33 15.61 -9.52 -10.17
N TRP A 34 14.81 -10.08 -11.08
CA TRP A 34 13.38 -9.97 -11.12
C TRP A 34 12.74 -11.22 -11.74
N GLY A 35 11.72 -11.76 -11.14
CA GLY A 35 11.08 -13.00 -11.58
C GLY A 35 9.56 -12.93 -11.65
N TRP A 36 8.96 -11.74 -11.49
CA TRP A 36 7.51 -11.56 -11.42
C TRP A 36 6.85 -12.40 -10.32
N ASP A 37 7.60 -12.65 -9.27
CA ASP A 37 7.06 -13.28 -8.07
C ASP A 37 5.91 -12.42 -7.49
N PRO A 38 4.88 -13.00 -6.88
CA PRO A 38 3.77 -12.24 -6.31
C PRO A 38 4.21 -11.10 -5.39
N LYS A 39 5.27 -11.29 -4.59
CA LYS A 39 5.79 -10.26 -3.70
C LYS A 39 6.47 -9.11 -4.43
N GLU A 40 7.25 -9.42 -5.47
CA GLU A 40 7.85 -8.42 -6.35
C GLU A 40 6.77 -7.60 -7.07
N THR A 41 5.78 -8.29 -7.63
CA THR A 41 4.66 -7.68 -8.35
C THR A 41 3.84 -6.74 -7.43
N TRP A 42 3.51 -7.17 -6.22
CA TRP A 42 2.77 -6.35 -5.26
C TRP A 42 3.61 -5.20 -4.70
N ALA A 43 4.93 -5.36 -4.57
CA ALA A 43 5.83 -4.25 -4.24
C ALA A 43 5.81 -3.18 -5.33
N LEU A 44 5.87 -3.58 -6.61
CA LEU A 44 5.74 -2.67 -7.75
C LEU A 44 4.38 -1.97 -7.77
N ILE A 45 3.28 -2.71 -7.60
CA ILE A 45 1.92 -2.16 -7.51
C ILE A 45 1.85 -1.11 -6.40
N THR A 46 2.41 -1.38 -5.23
CA THR A 46 2.43 -0.44 -4.11
C THR A 46 3.20 0.83 -4.44
N MET A 47 4.36 0.72 -5.10
CA MET A 47 5.13 1.90 -5.56
C MET A 47 4.32 2.75 -6.54
N VAL A 48 3.66 2.12 -7.52
CA VAL A 48 2.83 2.84 -8.51
C VAL A 48 1.63 3.51 -7.84
N VAL A 49 0.92 2.82 -6.95
CA VAL A 49 -0.24 3.36 -6.21
C VAL A 49 0.17 4.59 -5.39
N TYR A 50 1.26 4.51 -4.63
CA TYR A 50 1.73 5.65 -3.85
C TYR A 50 2.32 6.76 -4.72
N ALA A 51 2.93 6.45 -5.86
CA ALA A 51 3.32 7.46 -6.84
C ALA A 51 2.09 8.24 -7.34
N VAL A 52 1.00 7.57 -7.66
CA VAL A 52 -0.27 8.24 -8.04
C VAL A 52 -0.78 9.10 -6.90
N VAL A 53 -0.83 8.59 -5.66
CA VAL A 53 -1.31 9.34 -4.49
C VAL A 53 -0.49 10.60 -4.25
N THR A 54 0.84 10.52 -4.34
CA THR A 54 1.72 11.69 -4.16
C THR A 54 1.56 12.74 -5.25
N HIS A 55 1.09 12.36 -6.45
CA HIS A 55 0.88 13.24 -7.59
C HIS A 55 -0.57 13.72 -7.76
N LEU A 56 -1.50 13.33 -6.89
CA LEU A 56 -2.92 13.75 -6.96
C LEU A 56 -3.10 15.27 -7.03
N HIS A 57 -2.19 16.03 -6.41
CA HIS A 57 -2.24 17.50 -6.40
C HIS A 57 -2.04 18.14 -7.78
N LEU A 58 -1.47 17.42 -8.75
CA LEU A 58 -1.28 17.91 -10.13
C LEU A 58 -2.61 18.01 -10.89
N VAL A 59 -3.60 17.23 -10.49
CA VAL A 59 -4.93 17.24 -11.11
C VAL A 59 -5.82 18.20 -10.32
N LYS A 60 -6.17 19.36 -10.89
CA LYS A 60 -6.98 20.40 -10.23
C LYS A 60 -8.26 19.88 -9.60
N ARG A 61 -8.96 18.94 -10.25
CA ARG A 61 -10.21 18.32 -9.77
C ARG A 61 -10.00 17.45 -8.52
N TRP A 62 -8.81 16.88 -8.34
CA TRP A 62 -8.47 15.94 -7.27
C TRP A 62 -7.62 16.57 -6.18
N ASN A 63 -7.29 17.84 -6.33
CA ASN A 63 -6.49 18.59 -5.36
C ASN A 63 -7.32 18.97 -4.13
N SER A 64 -7.68 17.96 -3.31
CA SER A 64 -8.32 18.15 -2.03
C SER A 64 -7.60 17.40 -0.93
N LEU A 65 -7.49 18.06 0.24
CA LEU A 65 -6.85 17.44 1.41
C LEU A 65 -7.60 16.18 1.87
N TRP A 66 -8.91 16.18 1.76
CA TRP A 66 -9.72 15.03 2.13
C TRP A 66 -9.44 13.84 1.21
N LEU A 67 -9.44 14.07 -0.11
CA LEU A 67 -9.15 13.02 -1.10
C LEU A 67 -7.74 12.47 -0.94
N PHE A 68 -6.74 13.33 -0.74
CA PHE A 68 -5.36 12.93 -0.50
C PHE A 68 -5.23 11.99 0.73
N ASN A 69 -5.88 12.36 1.85
CA ASN A 69 -5.85 11.54 3.05
C ASN A 69 -6.55 10.20 2.85
N LEU A 70 -7.74 10.22 2.23
CA LEU A 70 -8.50 9.00 1.93
C LEU A 70 -7.71 8.08 1.01
N ALA A 71 -7.17 8.61 -0.09
CA ALA A 71 -6.36 7.85 -1.03
C ALA A 71 -5.11 7.24 -0.36
N SER A 72 -4.45 7.99 0.53
CA SER A 72 -3.29 7.50 1.29
C SER A 72 -3.65 6.31 2.20
N VAL A 73 -4.82 6.35 2.84
CA VAL A 73 -5.30 5.25 3.69
C VAL A 73 -5.70 4.04 2.86
N ILE A 74 -6.41 4.25 1.74
CA ILE A 74 -6.80 3.16 0.82
C ILE A 74 -5.55 2.52 0.20
N ALA A 75 -4.56 3.33 -0.19
CA ALA A 75 -3.29 2.85 -0.73
C ALA A 75 -2.54 1.93 0.26
N PHE A 76 -2.73 2.11 1.56
CA PHE A 76 -2.12 1.24 2.57
C PHE A 76 -2.57 -0.22 2.45
N ALA A 77 -3.74 -0.48 1.86
CA ALA A 77 -4.17 -1.85 1.56
C ALA A 77 -3.20 -2.59 0.63
N SER A 78 -2.52 -1.89 -0.29
CA SER A 78 -1.49 -2.51 -1.14
C SER A 78 -0.24 -2.92 -0.34
N VAL A 79 0.13 -2.16 0.69
CA VAL A 79 1.21 -2.53 1.62
C VAL A 79 0.83 -3.78 2.40
N LEU A 80 -0.39 -3.82 2.94
CA LEU A 80 -0.90 -5.00 3.65
C LEU A 80 -0.96 -6.22 2.74
N MET A 81 -1.37 -6.04 1.48
CA MET A 81 -1.38 -7.12 0.50
C MET A 81 0.03 -7.62 0.18
N THR A 82 1.01 -6.72 0.03
CA THR A 82 2.41 -7.09 -0.20
C THR A 82 2.98 -7.90 0.96
N PHE A 83 2.64 -7.56 2.19
CA PHE A 83 3.18 -8.20 3.38
C PHE A 83 2.38 -9.44 3.80
N PHE A 84 1.07 -9.28 4.04
CA PHE A 84 0.22 -10.36 4.52
C PHE A 84 -0.39 -11.19 3.39
N GLY A 85 -0.97 -10.53 2.37
CA GLY A 85 -1.68 -11.20 1.30
C GLY A 85 -0.79 -12.17 0.53
N VAL A 86 0.41 -11.75 0.18
CA VAL A 86 1.38 -12.62 -0.52
C VAL A 86 1.82 -13.79 0.34
N ASN A 87 2.08 -13.57 1.63
CA ASN A 87 2.58 -14.64 2.50
C ASN A 87 1.52 -15.70 2.82
N TYR A 88 0.24 -15.33 2.88
CA TYR A 88 -0.83 -16.22 3.33
C TYR A 88 -1.74 -16.74 2.22
N PHE A 89 -1.86 -16.04 1.10
CA PHE A 89 -2.81 -16.37 0.04
C PHE A 89 -2.17 -16.69 -1.30
N LEU A 90 -0.91 -16.30 -1.51
CA LEU A 90 -0.22 -16.52 -2.76
C LEU A 90 1.03 -17.37 -2.54
N SER A 91 1.32 -18.24 -3.50
CA SER A 91 2.53 -19.06 -3.51
C SER A 91 3.59 -18.39 -4.39
N GLY A 92 4.81 -18.32 -3.88
CA GLY A 92 5.94 -17.76 -4.61
C GLY A 92 7.24 -17.97 -3.85
N MET A 93 8.37 -17.56 -4.43
CA MET A 93 9.70 -17.76 -3.82
C MET A 93 9.89 -16.95 -2.54
N HIS A 94 9.13 -15.86 -2.38
CA HIS A 94 9.12 -15.01 -1.19
C HIS A 94 7.96 -15.29 -0.22
N SER A 95 7.21 -16.38 -0.41
CA SER A 95 6.08 -16.72 0.46
C SER A 95 6.58 -17.61 1.60
N TYR A 96 6.68 -17.06 2.80
CA TYR A 96 7.22 -17.74 3.99
C TYR A 96 6.14 -18.11 5.02
N GLY A 97 4.88 -17.75 4.77
CA GLY A 97 3.77 -18.01 5.69
C GLY A 97 3.08 -19.33 5.41
N GLN A 98 3.06 -20.23 6.38
CA GLN A 98 2.09 -21.33 6.45
C GLN A 98 1.13 -20.98 7.57
N ASN A 99 -0.17 -20.89 7.29
CA ASN A 99 -1.13 -20.56 8.32
C ASN A 99 -2.46 -21.27 8.15
N ASP A 100 -2.82 -22.05 9.18
CA ASP A 100 -4.08 -22.79 9.26
C ASP A 100 -5.28 -21.88 9.65
N ASN A 101 -5.03 -20.61 10.04
CA ASN A 101 -6.04 -19.66 10.57
C ASN A 101 -6.39 -18.50 9.62
N VAL A 102 -6.61 -18.81 8.35
CA VAL A 102 -6.97 -17.81 7.34
C VAL A 102 -8.30 -17.09 7.67
N HIS A 103 -9.27 -17.80 8.27
CA HIS A 103 -10.59 -17.22 8.62
C HIS A 103 -10.52 -16.06 9.62
N GLY A 104 -9.61 -16.12 10.60
CA GLY A 104 -9.41 -15.01 11.55
C GLY A 104 -8.92 -13.73 10.88
N ILE A 105 -8.02 -13.86 9.90
CA ILE A 105 -7.46 -12.71 9.16
C ILE A 105 -8.55 -11.98 8.38
N PHE A 106 -9.46 -12.69 7.72
CA PHE A 106 -10.58 -12.07 7.00
C PHE A 106 -11.51 -11.29 7.93
N THR A 107 -11.79 -11.80 9.13
CA THR A 107 -12.61 -11.09 10.11
C THR A 107 -12.00 -9.76 10.49
N TYR A 108 -10.70 -9.72 10.81
CA TYR A 108 -9.98 -8.46 11.12
C TYR A 108 -9.94 -7.51 9.93
N LEU A 109 -9.76 -8.02 8.70
CA LEU A 109 -9.81 -7.23 7.48
C LEU A 109 -11.17 -6.56 7.26
N TYR A 110 -12.28 -7.28 7.46
CA TYR A 110 -13.62 -6.73 7.34
C TYR A 110 -13.91 -5.69 8.41
N ILE A 111 -13.48 -5.90 9.65
CA ILE A 111 -13.61 -4.92 10.73
C ILE A 111 -12.82 -3.64 10.38
N ALA A 112 -11.56 -3.79 9.95
CA ALA A 112 -10.73 -2.65 9.56
C ALA A 112 -11.33 -1.87 8.39
N LEU A 113 -11.85 -2.57 7.37
CA LEU A 113 -12.52 -1.95 6.23
C LEU A 113 -13.77 -1.18 6.69
N GLY A 114 -14.59 -1.76 7.56
CA GLY A 114 -15.76 -1.10 8.14
C GLY A 114 -15.40 0.18 8.89
N VAL A 115 -14.36 0.13 9.72
CA VAL A 115 -13.84 1.31 10.44
C VAL A 115 -13.37 2.40 9.46
N VAL A 116 -12.62 2.03 8.42
CA VAL A 116 -12.16 3.00 7.40
C VAL A 116 -13.33 3.65 6.69
N ILE A 117 -14.36 2.89 6.31
CA ILE A 117 -15.57 3.42 5.65
C ILE A 117 -16.29 4.41 6.58
N VAL A 118 -16.52 4.05 7.85
CA VAL A 118 -17.18 4.93 8.82
C VAL A 118 -16.40 6.23 9.00
N LEU A 119 -15.09 6.13 9.20
CA LEU A 119 -14.22 7.31 9.34
C LEU A 119 -14.20 8.18 8.08
N ALA A 120 -14.21 7.58 6.89
CA ALA A 120 -14.27 8.31 5.63
C ALA A 120 -15.59 9.09 5.50
N VAL A 121 -16.71 8.47 5.81
CA VAL A 121 -18.05 9.14 5.78
C VAL A 121 -18.12 10.29 6.79
N LEU A 122 -17.70 10.05 8.03
CA LEU A 122 -17.70 11.09 9.07
C LEU A 122 -16.77 12.25 8.73
N SER A 123 -15.59 11.94 8.19
CA SER A 123 -14.62 12.92 7.75
C SER A 123 -15.13 13.74 6.56
N TYR A 124 -15.84 13.11 5.61
CA TYR A 124 -16.44 13.79 4.48
C TYR A 124 -17.53 14.76 4.91
N ARG A 125 -18.40 14.36 5.82
CA ARG A 125 -19.44 15.24 6.39
C ARG A 125 -18.82 16.49 7.03
N ARG A 126 -17.80 16.30 7.87
CA ARG A 126 -17.08 17.42 8.51
C ARG A 126 -16.36 18.33 7.53
N TRP A 127 -15.82 17.75 6.45
CA TRP A 127 -15.17 18.54 5.42
C TRP A 127 -16.16 19.41 4.65
N LYS A 128 -17.31 18.83 4.27
CA LYS A 128 -18.37 19.54 3.54
C LYS A 128 -19.00 20.70 4.35
N THR A 129 -19.03 20.60 5.67
CA THR A 129 -19.55 21.66 6.54
C THR A 129 -18.58 22.82 6.75
N LYS A 130 -17.31 22.69 6.32
CA LYS A 130 -16.27 23.72 6.45
C LYS A 130 -15.94 24.45 5.14
N VAL A 131 -16.49 23.98 4.03
CA VAL A 131 -16.39 24.58 2.69
C VAL A 131 -17.71 25.25 2.35
#